data_23b560f9f224c26cde72f8389d0e9096
#
_entry.id   23b560f9f224c26cde72f8389d0e9096
#
_cell.length_a   1.000
_cell.length_b   1.000
_cell.length_c   1.000
_cell.angle_alpha   90.00
_cell.angle_beta   90.00
_cell.angle_gamma   90.00
#
_symmetry.space_group_name_H-M   'P 1'
#
loop_
_entity.id
_entity.type
_entity.pdbx_description
1 polymer ?
#
loop_
_entity_poly.entity_id
_entity_poly.type
_entity_poly.pdbx_seq_one_letter_code
_entity_poly.pdbx_strand_id
1 'polypeptide(L)'
;IALGADHVYASSHPMLALNIADAHVAALEQICERIVPTAVLTAKTPLGRVVGPRLAYRMGVGVAQDCMDLTGEKTSSKITVKRPVYGGNAMAAFTFTNKDPQFIVLRIKAFEPLERDDARIGEIVELDLDINDDQVRVKLIETIKEESEGVKLEDASVIVSGGRGLGGPEPFSQLEELAKIFNGAVGASRAVCDAGWLDHSYQVGLTGKTVSPDLYITVGISGASQHMAGCSSSKSIVAINKDSEANIFKEASFG
;
A
#
# COMPACT_ATOMS: atom_id res chain seq x y z
N ILE A 1 16.78 13.63 -2.05
CA ILE A 1 17.49 14.36 -3.10
C ILE A 1 17.96 13.38 -4.17
N ALA A 2 18.78 12.39 -3.84
CA ALA A 2 19.33 11.42 -4.81
C ALA A 2 18.30 10.66 -5.67
N LEU A 3 17.04 10.58 -5.25
CA LEU A 3 15.93 9.94 -5.98
C LEU A 3 14.98 10.96 -6.64
N GLY A 4 15.39 12.21 -6.85
CA GLY A 4 14.66 13.17 -7.67
C GLY A 4 14.09 14.39 -6.94
N ALA A 5 14.16 14.47 -5.60
CA ALA A 5 13.69 15.64 -4.88
C ALA A 5 14.65 16.84 -5.03
N ASP A 6 14.12 18.03 -5.26
CA ASP A 6 14.87 19.29 -5.31
C ASP A 6 14.98 19.92 -3.91
N HIS A 7 13.89 19.84 -3.13
CA HIS A 7 13.82 20.33 -1.75
C HIS A 7 13.33 19.23 -0.82
N VAL A 8 13.89 19.18 0.38
CA VAL A 8 13.44 18.31 1.47
C VAL A 8 13.05 19.19 2.65
N TYR A 9 11.78 19.17 3.03
CA TYR A 9 11.29 19.85 4.23
C TYR A 9 11.33 18.86 5.39
N ALA A 10 12.12 19.16 6.41
CA ALA A 10 12.32 18.29 7.56
C ALA A 10 11.76 18.93 8.84
N SER A 11 11.17 18.11 9.69
CA SER A 11 10.77 18.52 11.05
C SER A 11 11.02 17.37 12.03
N SER A 12 11.48 17.70 13.21
CA SER A 12 11.84 16.74 14.28
C SER A 12 10.92 16.85 15.51
N HIS A 13 9.65 17.25 15.32
CA HIS A 13 8.71 17.41 16.43
C HIS A 13 8.43 16.07 17.14
N PRO A 14 8.49 15.99 18.50
CA PRO A 14 8.35 14.72 19.24
C PRO A 14 7.04 13.96 18.98
N MET A 15 5.92 14.67 18.76
CA MET A 15 4.62 14.03 18.45
C MET A 15 4.60 13.28 17.11
N LEU A 16 5.52 13.55 16.20
CA LEU A 16 5.63 12.85 14.92
C LEU A 16 6.30 11.47 15.05
N ALA A 17 7.03 11.21 16.14
CA ALA A 17 7.67 9.92 16.38
C ALA A 17 6.67 8.78 16.64
N LEU A 18 5.43 9.08 17.01
CA LEU A 18 4.42 8.11 17.44
C LEU A 18 3.45 7.70 16.34
N ASN A 19 3.71 7.81 15.09
CA ASN A 19 2.81 7.39 13.98
C ASN A 19 1.30 7.70 14.20
N ILE A 20 0.99 8.74 14.99
CA ILE A 20 -0.38 9.19 15.27
C ILE A 20 -0.85 10.07 14.12
N ALA A 21 -1.92 9.66 13.44
CA ALA A 21 -2.41 10.36 12.25
C ALA A 21 -2.76 11.84 12.54
N ASP A 22 -3.28 12.17 13.72
CA ASP A 22 -3.63 13.53 14.09
C ASP A 22 -2.42 14.48 14.05
N ALA A 23 -1.29 14.05 14.61
CA ALA A 23 -0.05 14.84 14.62
C ALA A 23 0.48 15.04 13.19
N HIS A 24 0.46 13.99 12.37
CA HIS A 24 0.91 14.10 10.97
C HIS A 24 0.00 14.99 10.12
N VAL A 25 -1.31 14.95 10.35
CA VAL A 25 -2.26 15.85 9.68
C VAL A 25 -2.01 17.30 10.07
N ALA A 26 -1.80 17.60 11.36
CA ALA A 26 -1.50 18.94 11.83
C ALA A 26 -0.17 19.47 11.26
N ALA A 27 0.86 18.62 11.22
CA ALA A 27 2.14 18.95 10.61
C ALA A 27 2.02 19.27 9.12
N LEU A 28 1.39 18.37 8.36
CA LEU A 28 1.27 18.51 6.91
C LEU A 28 0.35 19.68 6.52
N GLU A 29 -0.65 20.01 7.31
CA GLU A 29 -1.50 21.20 7.12
C GLU A 29 -0.64 22.47 7.15
N GLN A 30 0.18 22.65 8.19
CA GLN A 30 1.10 23.79 8.29
C GLN A 30 2.13 23.83 7.15
N ILE A 31 2.66 22.67 6.75
CA ILE A 31 3.57 22.58 5.61
C ILE A 31 2.87 23.02 4.33
N CYS A 32 1.68 22.49 4.05
CA CYS A 32 0.91 22.87 2.86
C CYS A 32 0.55 24.35 2.83
N GLU A 33 0.23 24.95 3.97
CA GLU A 33 -0.01 26.40 4.06
C GLU A 33 1.22 27.24 3.74
N ARG A 34 2.42 26.78 4.15
CA ARG A 34 3.68 27.50 3.91
C ARG A 34 4.18 27.36 2.48
N ILE A 35 4.10 26.16 1.88
CA ILE A 35 4.68 25.89 0.56
C ILE A 35 3.66 25.96 -0.59
N VAL A 36 2.36 26.01 -0.29
CA VAL A 36 1.25 26.10 -1.25
C VAL A 36 1.44 25.13 -2.43
N PRO A 37 1.46 23.81 -2.18
CA PRO A 37 1.76 22.86 -3.24
C PRO A 37 0.62 22.73 -4.24
N THR A 38 0.92 22.48 -5.50
CA THR A 38 -0.09 22.16 -6.55
C THR A 38 -0.66 20.74 -6.33
N ALA A 39 0.15 19.82 -5.85
CA ALA A 39 -0.26 18.46 -5.55
C ALA A 39 0.39 17.94 -4.28
N VAL A 40 -0.32 17.07 -3.55
CA VAL A 40 0.19 16.34 -2.40
C VAL A 40 0.03 14.84 -2.66
N LEU A 41 1.15 14.14 -2.69
CA LEU A 41 1.18 12.69 -2.88
C LEU A 41 1.55 11.99 -1.59
N THR A 42 0.76 10.98 -1.22
CA THR A 42 1.07 10.11 -0.08
C THR A 42 1.01 8.65 -0.53
N ALA A 43 1.81 7.78 0.09
CA ALA A 43 1.71 6.34 -0.16
C ALA A 43 0.57 5.73 0.69
N LYS A 44 -0.13 4.72 0.16
CA LYS A 44 -1.22 3.99 0.84
C LYS A 44 -0.66 3.04 1.94
N THR A 45 0.24 3.55 2.77
CA THR A 45 0.66 2.87 4.00
C THR A 45 -0.47 2.92 5.05
N PRO A 46 -0.40 2.15 6.15
CA PRO A 46 -1.37 2.27 7.26
C PRO A 46 -1.58 3.70 7.75
N LEU A 47 -0.52 4.50 7.79
CA LEU A 47 -0.60 5.92 8.16
C LEU A 47 -1.11 6.78 6.99
N GLY A 48 -0.52 6.67 5.80
CA GLY A 48 -0.81 7.55 4.67
C GLY A 48 -2.24 7.44 4.15
N ARG A 49 -2.85 6.24 4.21
CA ARG A 49 -4.27 6.03 3.84
C ARG A 49 -5.26 6.75 4.78
N VAL A 50 -4.81 7.13 5.97
CA VAL A 50 -5.62 7.88 6.95
C VAL A 50 -5.29 9.37 6.87
N VAL A 51 -4.01 9.71 6.81
CA VAL A 51 -3.53 11.10 6.78
C VAL A 51 -3.99 11.84 5.52
N GLY A 52 -3.82 11.23 4.34
CA GLY A 52 -4.16 11.88 3.06
C GLY A 52 -5.61 12.37 2.98
N PRO A 53 -6.63 11.51 3.20
CA PRO A 53 -8.03 11.94 3.17
C PRO A 53 -8.40 12.96 4.26
N ARG A 54 -7.83 12.82 5.45
CA ARG A 54 -8.11 13.75 6.57
C ARG A 54 -7.53 15.14 6.30
N LEU A 55 -6.32 15.19 5.74
CA LEU A 55 -5.70 16.44 5.36
C LEU A 55 -6.46 17.11 4.20
N ALA A 56 -6.84 16.35 3.16
CA ALA A 56 -7.64 16.87 2.06
C ALA A 56 -8.97 17.46 2.54
N TYR A 57 -9.65 16.78 3.48
CA TYR A 57 -10.88 17.29 4.09
C TYR A 57 -10.66 18.62 4.83
N ARG A 58 -9.59 18.73 5.63
CA ARG A 58 -9.27 19.99 6.34
C ARG A 58 -9.00 21.14 5.37
N MET A 59 -8.33 20.87 4.28
CA MET A 59 -8.03 21.85 3.23
C MET A 59 -9.22 22.12 2.31
N GLY A 60 -10.34 21.43 2.46
CA GLY A 60 -11.56 21.62 1.69
C GLY A 60 -11.43 21.20 0.21
N VAL A 61 -10.60 20.18 -0.06
CA VAL A 61 -10.32 19.65 -1.41
C VAL A 61 -10.64 18.17 -1.52
N GLY A 62 -10.79 17.66 -2.75
CA GLY A 62 -11.01 16.24 -3.01
C GLY A 62 -9.72 15.42 -2.93
N VAL A 63 -9.86 14.10 -2.69
CA VAL A 63 -8.75 13.16 -2.67
C VAL A 63 -9.01 11.97 -3.58
N ALA A 64 -8.04 11.61 -4.41
CA ALA A 64 -8.04 10.36 -5.16
C ALA A 64 -7.22 9.31 -4.39
N GLN A 65 -7.85 8.17 -4.08
CA GLN A 65 -7.21 7.12 -3.30
C GLN A 65 -6.93 5.87 -4.14
N ASP A 66 -5.88 5.14 -3.75
CA ASP A 66 -5.50 3.86 -4.35
C ASP A 66 -5.10 3.98 -5.82
N CYS A 67 -4.41 5.08 -6.15
CA CYS A 67 -4.01 5.38 -7.52
C CYS A 67 -2.81 4.52 -7.92
N MET A 68 -2.89 3.95 -9.12
CA MET A 68 -1.86 3.08 -9.71
C MET A 68 -1.13 3.74 -10.87
N ASP A 69 -1.70 4.80 -11.44
CA ASP A 69 -1.12 5.54 -12.55
C ASP A 69 -1.37 7.03 -12.35
N LEU A 70 -0.43 7.84 -12.79
CA LEU A 70 -0.45 9.29 -12.65
C LEU A 70 0.15 9.92 -13.90
N THR A 71 -0.58 10.83 -14.52
CA THR A 71 -0.13 11.59 -15.70
C THR A 71 -0.38 13.08 -15.48
N GLY A 72 0.69 13.87 -15.53
CA GLY A 72 0.62 15.33 -15.50
C GLY A 72 0.55 15.92 -16.92
N GLU A 73 -0.27 16.93 -17.12
CA GLU A 73 -0.26 17.71 -18.36
C GLU A 73 0.82 18.79 -18.29
N LYS A 74 1.68 18.87 -19.30
CA LYS A 74 2.77 19.85 -19.34
C LYS A 74 2.29 21.32 -19.44
N THR A 75 1.09 21.55 -19.93
CA THR A 75 0.52 22.89 -20.19
C THR A 75 -0.46 23.36 -19.12
N SER A 76 -0.97 22.45 -18.33
CA SER A 76 -1.84 22.75 -17.18
C SER A 76 -1.30 22.01 -15.96
N SER A 77 -1.45 22.59 -14.79
CA SER A 77 -1.05 21.93 -13.53
C SER A 77 -1.98 20.76 -13.15
N LYS A 78 -2.79 20.25 -14.09
CA LYS A 78 -3.76 19.18 -13.84
C LYS A 78 -3.11 17.82 -13.91
N ILE A 79 -3.46 16.99 -12.94
CA ILE A 79 -3.03 15.61 -12.83
C ILE A 79 -4.23 14.70 -13.10
N THR A 80 -4.06 13.74 -13.99
CA THR A 80 -4.99 12.64 -14.20
C THR A 80 -4.44 11.41 -13.51
N VAL A 81 -5.26 10.76 -12.70
CA VAL A 81 -4.90 9.53 -11.99
C VAL A 81 -5.80 8.38 -12.40
N LYS A 82 -5.27 7.15 -12.38
CA LYS A 82 -6.07 5.94 -12.62
C LYS A 82 -6.05 5.05 -11.37
N ARG A 83 -7.20 4.47 -11.08
CA ARG A 83 -7.37 3.53 -9.98
C ARG A 83 -8.35 2.42 -10.34
N PRO A 84 -8.19 1.22 -9.76
CA PRO A 84 -9.16 0.16 -9.91
C PRO A 84 -10.45 0.50 -9.15
N VAL A 85 -11.58 0.13 -9.74
CA VAL A 85 -12.92 0.25 -9.18
C VAL A 85 -13.67 -1.07 -9.36
N TYR A 86 -14.80 -1.23 -8.68
CA TYR A 86 -15.60 -2.47 -8.72
C TYR A 86 -14.77 -3.73 -8.40
N GLY A 87 -13.95 -3.66 -7.33
CA GLY A 87 -13.11 -4.79 -6.92
C GLY A 87 -11.96 -5.12 -7.86
N GLY A 88 -11.58 -4.18 -8.75
CA GLY A 88 -10.51 -4.38 -9.74
C GLY A 88 -11.00 -4.71 -11.15
N ASN A 89 -12.31 -4.90 -11.34
CA ASN A 89 -12.88 -5.28 -12.65
C ASN A 89 -12.87 -4.14 -13.68
N ALA A 90 -12.64 -2.89 -13.25
CA ALA A 90 -12.54 -1.75 -14.14
C ALA A 90 -11.50 -0.75 -13.63
N MET A 91 -10.88 -0.01 -14.57
CA MET A 91 -9.99 1.11 -14.25
C MET A 91 -10.74 2.42 -14.51
N ALA A 92 -10.84 3.27 -13.49
CA ALA A 92 -11.41 4.60 -13.64
C ALA A 92 -10.30 5.65 -13.67
N ALA A 93 -10.44 6.59 -14.59
CA ALA A 93 -9.60 7.77 -14.65
C ALA A 93 -10.30 8.94 -13.96
N PHE A 94 -9.57 9.68 -13.13
CA PHE A 94 -10.05 10.85 -12.41
C PHE A 94 -9.15 12.03 -12.69
N THR A 95 -9.75 13.21 -12.76
CA THR A 95 -9.04 14.49 -12.80
C THR A 95 -9.60 15.41 -11.73
N PHE A 96 -8.81 16.36 -11.31
CA PHE A 96 -9.21 17.33 -10.29
C PHE A 96 -9.77 18.58 -10.99
N THR A 97 -11.01 18.95 -10.64
CA THR A 97 -11.71 20.10 -11.23
C THR A 97 -11.68 21.34 -10.35
N ASN A 98 -11.32 21.16 -9.07
CA ASN A 98 -11.37 22.20 -8.05
C ASN A 98 -9.98 22.70 -7.67
N LYS A 99 -9.93 23.43 -6.56
CA LYS A 99 -8.76 24.10 -6.02
C LYS A 99 -7.57 23.15 -5.76
N ASP A 100 -6.38 23.69 -5.87
CA ASP A 100 -5.16 23.07 -5.37
C ASP A 100 -5.13 23.08 -3.82
N PRO A 101 -4.43 22.14 -3.21
CA PRO A 101 -3.67 21.07 -3.86
C PRO A 101 -4.52 19.86 -4.28
N GLN A 102 -4.05 19.15 -5.31
CA GLN A 102 -4.62 17.89 -5.77
C GLN A 102 -4.09 16.76 -4.88
N PHE A 103 -4.95 16.18 -4.05
CA PHE A 103 -4.54 15.11 -3.13
C PHE A 103 -4.64 13.73 -3.75
N ILE A 104 -3.52 12.99 -3.70
CA ILE A 104 -3.39 11.68 -4.32
C ILE A 104 -2.76 10.71 -3.33
N VAL A 105 -3.46 9.61 -3.05
CA VAL A 105 -2.93 8.50 -2.27
C VAL A 105 -2.55 7.38 -3.22
N LEU A 106 -1.26 7.18 -3.40
CA LEU A 106 -0.69 6.20 -4.33
C LEU A 106 -0.70 4.80 -3.72
N ARG A 107 -1.01 3.80 -4.52
CA ARG A 107 -0.83 2.39 -4.13
C ARG A 107 0.66 2.12 -3.92
N ILE A 108 0.99 1.43 -2.84
CA ILE A 108 2.37 1.01 -2.57
C ILE A 108 2.85 0.07 -3.68
N LYS A 109 4.12 0.22 -4.07
CA LYS A 109 4.76 -0.56 -5.15
C LYS A 109 4.09 -0.44 -6.53
N ALA A 110 3.25 0.58 -6.77
CA ALA A 110 2.67 0.83 -8.09
C ALA A 110 3.60 1.61 -9.03
N PHE A 111 4.65 2.20 -8.48
CA PHE A 111 5.62 2.99 -9.23
C PHE A 111 7.02 2.49 -8.93
N GLU A 112 7.82 2.35 -9.98
CA GLU A 112 9.24 2.04 -9.83
C GLU A 112 10.00 3.29 -9.35
N PRO A 113 10.96 3.14 -8.42
CA PRO A 113 11.80 4.26 -8.00
C PRO A 113 12.69 4.72 -9.16
N LEU A 114 13.01 6.00 -9.19
CA LEU A 114 14.03 6.52 -10.11
C LEU A 114 15.39 5.92 -9.78
N GLU A 115 16.26 5.84 -10.78
CA GLU A 115 17.67 5.50 -10.56
C GLU A 115 18.30 6.51 -9.59
N ARG A 116 19.10 5.99 -8.68
CA ARG A 116 19.76 6.82 -7.67
C ARG A 116 20.92 7.60 -8.32
N ASP A 117 20.88 8.91 -8.19
CA ASP A 117 21.93 9.83 -8.61
C ASP A 117 22.53 10.56 -7.39
N ASP A 118 23.68 10.10 -6.92
CA ASP A 118 24.36 10.68 -5.76
C ASP A 118 25.02 12.04 -6.07
N ALA A 119 25.13 12.43 -7.35
CA ALA A 119 25.63 13.76 -7.74
C ALA A 119 24.54 14.83 -7.68
N ARG A 120 23.27 14.46 -7.50
CA ARG A 120 22.16 15.41 -7.44
C ARG A 120 22.23 16.27 -6.19
N ILE A 121 22.19 17.58 -6.38
CA ILE A 121 22.19 18.57 -5.31
C ILE A 121 20.75 19.05 -5.08
N GLY A 122 20.37 19.24 -3.83
CA GLY A 122 19.07 19.80 -3.43
C GLY A 122 19.18 20.47 -2.07
N GLU A 123 18.15 21.16 -1.68
CA GLU A 123 18.09 21.92 -0.44
C GLU A 123 17.35 21.14 0.66
N ILE A 124 17.86 21.18 1.89
CA ILE A 124 17.14 20.69 3.07
C ILE A 124 16.71 21.91 3.89
N VAL A 125 15.42 22.09 4.04
CA VAL A 125 14.79 23.18 4.78
C VAL A 125 14.23 22.62 6.08
N GLU A 126 14.78 23.02 7.22
CA GLU A 126 14.23 22.66 8.51
C GLU A 126 13.00 23.51 8.81
N LEU A 127 11.92 22.86 9.21
CA LEU A 127 10.67 23.50 9.59
C LEU A 127 10.39 23.31 11.06
N ASP A 128 10.22 24.42 11.75
CA ASP A 128 9.65 24.43 13.08
C ASP A 128 8.12 24.42 12.96
N LEU A 129 7.50 23.37 13.52
CA LEU A 129 6.06 23.14 13.45
C LEU A 129 5.46 23.25 14.84
N ASP A 130 4.36 23.98 14.95
CA ASP A 130 3.60 24.10 16.19
C ASP A 130 2.50 23.02 16.22
N ILE A 131 2.79 21.90 16.90
CA ILE A 131 1.84 20.80 17.10
C ILE A 131 1.56 20.71 18.60
N ASN A 132 0.33 20.96 18.98
CA ASN A 132 -0.08 20.96 20.38
C ASN A 132 -1.15 19.88 20.69
N ASP A 133 -1.34 19.61 21.98
CA ASP A 133 -2.21 18.53 22.47
C ASP A 133 -3.68 18.68 22.01
N ASP A 134 -4.16 19.90 21.77
CA ASP A 134 -5.54 20.14 21.33
C ASP A 134 -5.79 19.64 19.91
N GLN A 135 -4.73 19.54 19.09
CA GLN A 135 -4.79 19.05 17.72
C GLN A 135 -4.70 17.52 17.64
N VAL A 136 -4.20 16.86 18.71
CA VAL A 136 -3.96 15.42 18.76
C VAL A 136 -4.93 14.78 19.75
N ARG A 137 -6.04 14.25 19.23
CA ARG A 137 -7.13 13.68 20.05
C ARG A 137 -6.88 12.23 20.49
N VAL A 138 -5.92 11.55 19.87
CA VAL A 138 -5.59 10.15 20.11
C VAL A 138 -4.28 10.05 20.87
N LYS A 139 -4.24 9.21 21.90
CA LYS A 139 -3.02 8.91 22.65
C LYS A 139 -2.64 7.46 22.41
N LEU A 140 -1.35 7.22 22.12
CA LEU A 140 -0.81 5.86 22.10
C LEU A 140 -0.77 5.34 23.54
N ILE A 141 -1.47 4.25 23.81
CA ILE A 141 -1.47 3.58 25.11
C ILE A 141 -0.39 2.49 25.13
N GLU A 142 -0.38 1.63 24.11
CA GLU A 142 0.49 0.47 24.06
C GLU A 142 0.81 0.10 22.60
N THR A 143 1.99 -0.43 22.37
CA THR A 143 2.39 -1.04 21.10
C THR A 143 2.69 -2.52 21.36
N ILE A 144 1.86 -3.40 20.85
CA ILE A 144 2.09 -4.84 20.87
C ILE A 144 2.75 -5.22 19.55
N LYS A 145 3.97 -5.74 19.63
CA LYS A 145 4.66 -6.32 18.48
C LYS A 145 4.44 -7.82 18.48
N GLU A 146 3.78 -8.31 17.45
CA GLU A 146 3.81 -9.74 17.17
C GLU A 146 5.18 -10.08 16.56
N GLU A 147 5.91 -10.99 17.20
CA GLU A 147 7.14 -11.55 16.64
C GLU A 147 6.73 -12.54 15.53
N SER A 148 6.72 -12.07 14.29
CA SER A 148 6.60 -12.98 13.14
C SER A 148 7.98 -13.55 12.83
N GLU A 149 8.13 -14.85 12.93
CA GLU A 149 9.32 -15.52 12.41
C GLU A 149 9.30 -15.49 10.87
N GLY A 150 10.41 -15.04 10.25
CA GLY A 150 10.59 -15.07 8.81
C GLY A 150 10.36 -13.76 8.07
N VAL A 151 10.28 -13.85 6.74
CA VAL A 151 10.11 -12.70 5.83
C VAL A 151 8.66 -12.20 5.90
N LYS A 152 8.47 -10.90 6.09
CA LYS A 152 7.13 -10.29 6.08
C LYS A 152 6.52 -10.38 4.68
N LEU A 153 5.21 -10.64 4.62
CA LEU A 153 4.47 -10.73 3.36
C LEU A 153 4.67 -9.52 2.45
N GLU A 154 4.68 -8.32 3.03
CA GLU A 154 4.80 -7.08 2.28
C GLU A 154 6.18 -6.89 1.66
N ASP A 155 7.21 -7.52 2.23
CA ASP A 155 8.61 -7.38 1.82
C ASP A 155 9.11 -8.58 1.01
N ALA A 156 8.33 -9.67 0.95
CA ALA A 156 8.72 -10.89 0.28
C ALA A 156 8.77 -10.75 -1.23
N SER A 157 9.84 -11.22 -1.86
CA SER A 157 9.96 -11.34 -3.32
C SER A 157 9.25 -12.58 -3.86
N VAL A 158 9.08 -13.62 -3.03
CA VAL A 158 8.30 -14.82 -3.35
C VAL A 158 7.27 -15.06 -2.26
N ILE A 159 6.03 -15.32 -2.65
CA ILE A 159 4.96 -15.68 -1.72
C ILE A 159 4.31 -16.97 -2.17
N VAL A 160 4.16 -17.91 -1.23
CA VAL A 160 3.40 -19.15 -1.43
C VAL A 160 2.11 -19.04 -0.63
N SER A 161 0.98 -18.97 -1.31
CA SER A 161 -0.32 -18.67 -0.68
C SER A 161 -1.30 -19.83 -0.79
N GLY A 162 -1.90 -20.18 0.34
CA GLY A 162 -2.89 -21.25 0.45
C GLY A 162 -4.33 -20.75 0.46
N GLY A 163 -5.21 -21.50 -0.20
CA GLY A 163 -6.65 -21.28 -0.19
C GLY A 163 -7.43 -22.38 0.50
N ARG A 164 -8.74 -22.17 0.64
CA ARG A 164 -9.66 -23.16 1.24
C ARG A 164 -9.69 -24.48 0.46
N GLY A 165 -9.26 -24.50 -0.81
CA GLY A 165 -9.14 -25.70 -1.63
C GLY A 165 -8.12 -26.72 -1.11
N LEU A 166 -7.24 -26.35 -0.17
CA LEU A 166 -6.33 -27.25 0.54
C LEU A 166 -7.08 -28.25 1.45
N GLY A 167 -8.29 -27.93 1.92
CA GLY A 167 -9.14 -28.82 2.71
C GLY A 167 -8.89 -28.80 4.21
N GLY A 168 -7.79 -28.23 4.70
CA GLY A 168 -7.45 -28.15 6.13
C GLY A 168 -6.20 -27.33 6.37
N PRO A 169 -5.79 -27.16 7.64
CA PRO A 169 -4.57 -26.44 8.01
C PRO A 169 -3.29 -27.26 7.77
N GLU A 170 -3.36 -28.61 7.78
CA GLU A 170 -2.19 -29.49 7.72
C GLU A 170 -1.30 -29.24 6.49
N PRO A 171 -1.85 -29.02 5.26
CA PRO A 171 -1.02 -28.79 4.08
C PRO A 171 -0.21 -27.49 4.12
N PHE A 172 -0.50 -26.55 5.05
CA PHE A 172 0.28 -25.33 5.16
C PHE A 172 1.73 -25.56 5.53
N SER A 173 2.06 -26.65 6.23
CA SER A 173 3.45 -27.04 6.51
C SER A 173 4.27 -27.23 5.23
N GLN A 174 3.67 -27.79 4.17
CA GLN A 174 4.32 -27.96 2.88
C GLN A 174 4.51 -26.62 2.15
N LEU A 175 3.55 -25.69 2.30
CA LEU A 175 3.67 -24.34 1.75
C LEU A 175 4.76 -23.53 2.46
N GLU A 176 4.91 -23.73 3.77
CA GLU A 176 6.00 -23.13 4.55
C GLU A 176 7.37 -23.68 4.14
N GLU A 177 7.50 -24.99 3.91
CA GLU A 177 8.72 -25.59 3.41
C GLU A 177 9.07 -25.04 2.01
N LEU A 178 8.09 -24.94 1.11
CA LEU A 178 8.29 -24.36 -0.21
C LEU A 178 8.70 -22.89 -0.13
N ALA A 179 8.03 -22.09 0.71
CA ALA A 179 8.37 -20.69 0.93
C ALA A 179 9.80 -20.51 1.45
N LYS A 180 10.24 -21.38 2.39
CA LYS A 180 11.62 -21.38 2.93
C LYS A 180 12.67 -21.63 1.84
N ILE A 181 12.40 -22.52 0.88
CA ILE A 181 13.32 -22.81 -0.22
C ILE A 181 13.60 -21.54 -1.05
N PHE A 182 12.59 -20.70 -1.22
CA PHE A 182 12.68 -19.43 -1.96
C PHE A 182 13.08 -18.24 -1.09
N ASN A 183 13.34 -18.43 0.19
CA ASN A 183 13.48 -17.34 1.17
C ASN A 183 12.29 -16.36 1.09
N GLY A 184 11.11 -16.91 0.91
CA GLY A 184 9.85 -16.21 0.72
C GLY A 184 8.96 -16.23 1.96
N ALA A 185 7.71 -15.78 1.78
CA ALA A 185 6.70 -15.76 2.83
C ALA A 185 5.50 -16.65 2.49
N VAL A 186 4.78 -17.09 3.53
CA VAL A 186 3.50 -17.78 3.38
C VAL A 186 2.36 -16.78 3.45
N GLY A 187 1.41 -16.89 2.52
CA GLY A 187 0.18 -16.13 2.51
C GLY A 187 -1.07 -17.02 2.61
N ALA A 188 -2.20 -16.41 2.86
CA ALA A 188 -3.48 -17.11 2.93
C ALA A 188 -4.62 -16.30 2.31
N SER A 189 -5.63 -16.99 1.78
CA SER A 189 -6.89 -16.34 1.42
C SER A 189 -7.70 -16.04 2.68
N ARG A 190 -8.59 -15.05 2.62
CA ARG A 190 -9.48 -14.69 3.72
C ARG A 190 -10.25 -15.91 4.25
N ALA A 191 -10.71 -16.79 3.38
CA ALA A 191 -11.47 -17.97 3.77
C ALA A 191 -10.67 -18.95 4.66
N VAL A 192 -9.36 -18.97 4.55
CA VAL A 192 -8.44 -19.73 5.42
C VAL A 192 -8.38 -19.10 6.81
N CYS A 193 -8.20 -17.77 6.86
CA CYS A 193 -8.13 -17.03 8.13
C CYS A 193 -9.47 -17.06 8.86
N ASP A 194 -10.59 -16.84 8.15
CA ASP A 194 -11.93 -16.94 8.73
C ASP A 194 -12.26 -18.34 9.26
N ALA A 195 -11.63 -19.40 8.70
CA ALA A 195 -11.74 -20.77 9.19
C ALA A 195 -10.79 -21.06 10.38
N GLY A 196 -9.95 -20.11 10.78
CA GLY A 196 -9.00 -20.26 11.89
C GLY A 196 -7.79 -21.16 11.59
N TRP A 197 -7.50 -21.46 10.31
CA TRP A 197 -6.36 -22.28 9.94
C TRP A 197 -5.04 -21.52 10.05
N LEU A 198 -5.05 -20.21 9.72
CA LEU A 198 -3.96 -19.28 9.92
C LEU A 198 -4.49 -17.96 10.48
N ASP A 199 -3.62 -17.21 11.15
CA ASP A 199 -3.93 -15.88 11.65
C ASP A 199 -4.18 -14.87 10.51
N HIS A 200 -4.95 -13.82 10.80
CA HIS A 200 -5.23 -12.74 9.82
C HIS A 200 -4.00 -11.95 9.37
N SER A 201 -2.88 -12.04 10.07
CA SER A 201 -1.59 -11.47 9.63
C SER A 201 -1.05 -12.10 8.34
N TYR A 202 -1.49 -13.33 8.00
CA TYR A 202 -1.17 -14.02 6.75
C TYR A 202 -2.13 -13.67 5.61
N GLN A 203 -3.22 -12.94 5.88
CA GLN A 203 -4.25 -12.70 4.89
C GLN A 203 -3.78 -11.78 3.78
N VAL A 204 -3.89 -12.26 2.52
CA VAL A 204 -3.70 -11.46 1.29
C VAL A 204 -5.04 -11.16 0.67
N GLY A 205 -5.29 -9.89 0.29
CA GLY A 205 -6.51 -9.47 -0.36
C GLY A 205 -6.93 -8.05 -0.01
N LEU A 206 -8.13 -7.66 -0.46
CA LEU A 206 -8.69 -6.31 -0.30
C LEU A 206 -8.76 -5.86 1.17
N THR A 207 -9.11 -6.79 2.07
CA THR A 207 -9.22 -6.55 3.52
C THR A 207 -8.02 -7.04 4.32
N GLY A 208 -7.05 -7.67 3.66
CA GLY A 208 -5.79 -8.11 4.21
C GLY A 208 -4.62 -7.27 3.71
N LYS A 209 -3.48 -7.92 3.56
CA LYS A 209 -2.26 -7.31 3.05
C LYS A 209 -2.29 -7.21 1.53
N THR A 210 -1.74 -6.12 1.00
CA THR A 210 -1.48 -5.96 -0.43
C THR A 210 0.00 -6.24 -0.67
N VAL A 211 0.27 -7.16 -1.59
CA VAL A 211 1.61 -7.66 -1.89
C VAL A 211 1.91 -7.51 -3.39
N SER A 212 3.18 -7.40 -3.74
CA SER A 212 3.66 -7.29 -5.13
C SER A 212 4.98 -8.04 -5.26
N PRO A 213 4.99 -9.37 -5.02
CA PRO A 213 6.20 -10.17 -5.17
C PRO A 213 6.58 -10.32 -6.64
N ASP A 214 7.81 -10.75 -6.88
CA ASP A 214 8.25 -11.20 -8.21
C ASP A 214 7.51 -12.48 -8.61
N LEU A 215 7.25 -13.37 -7.63
CA LEU A 215 6.55 -14.63 -7.84
C LEU A 215 5.49 -14.85 -6.75
N TYR A 216 4.24 -15.06 -7.18
CA TYR A 216 3.12 -15.40 -6.31
C TYR A 216 2.59 -16.79 -6.68
N ILE A 217 2.84 -17.79 -5.82
CA ILE A 217 2.36 -19.17 -6.01
C ILE A 217 1.07 -19.35 -5.24
N THR A 218 0.00 -19.75 -5.89
CA THR A 218 -1.30 -19.98 -5.26
C THR A 218 -1.67 -21.45 -5.29
N VAL A 219 -2.08 -21.99 -4.16
CA VAL A 219 -2.50 -23.39 -4.03
C VAL A 219 -3.91 -23.45 -3.43
N GLY A 220 -4.87 -23.94 -4.22
CA GLY A 220 -6.27 -24.07 -3.80
C GLY A 220 -7.00 -22.74 -3.59
N ILE A 221 -6.55 -21.66 -4.25
CA ILE A 221 -7.19 -20.33 -4.24
C ILE A 221 -8.09 -20.20 -5.47
N SER A 222 -9.32 -19.75 -5.28
CA SER A 222 -10.31 -19.63 -6.36
C SER A 222 -10.09 -18.44 -7.31
N GLY A 223 -9.33 -17.42 -6.90
CA GLY A 223 -9.14 -16.20 -7.69
C GLY A 223 -10.30 -15.20 -7.60
N ALA A 224 -10.99 -15.16 -6.46
CA ALA A 224 -12.00 -14.13 -6.20
C ALA A 224 -11.38 -12.73 -6.29
N SER A 225 -12.12 -11.75 -6.85
CA SER A 225 -11.64 -10.38 -7.08
C SER A 225 -11.11 -9.70 -5.81
N GLN A 226 -11.65 -10.05 -4.64
CA GLN A 226 -11.19 -9.54 -3.35
C GLN A 226 -9.78 -10.05 -3.00
N HIS A 227 -9.45 -11.29 -3.35
CA HIS A 227 -8.10 -11.83 -3.17
C HIS A 227 -7.14 -11.21 -4.19
N MET A 228 -7.56 -11.18 -5.46
CA MET A 228 -6.76 -10.60 -6.54
C MET A 228 -6.44 -9.13 -6.31
N ALA A 229 -7.33 -8.36 -5.70
CA ALA A 229 -7.06 -6.97 -5.32
C ALA A 229 -5.82 -6.81 -4.41
N GLY A 230 -5.43 -7.86 -3.70
CA GLY A 230 -4.24 -7.85 -2.84
C GLY A 230 -2.96 -8.36 -3.52
N CYS A 231 -3.03 -9.06 -4.65
CA CYS A 231 -1.86 -9.70 -5.28
C CYS A 231 -1.74 -9.50 -6.80
N SER A 232 -2.68 -8.85 -7.46
CA SER A 232 -2.67 -8.63 -8.91
C SER A 232 -1.47 -7.83 -9.43
N SER A 233 -0.75 -7.14 -8.55
CA SER A 233 0.49 -6.44 -8.89
C SER A 233 1.75 -7.33 -8.85
N SER A 234 1.60 -8.64 -8.62
CA SER A 234 2.69 -9.61 -8.70
C SER A 234 3.23 -9.69 -10.13
N LYS A 235 4.56 -9.81 -10.30
CA LYS A 235 5.14 -9.89 -11.66
C LYS A 235 4.77 -11.21 -12.37
N SER A 236 4.68 -12.31 -11.60
CA SER A 236 4.26 -13.61 -12.12
C SER A 236 3.37 -14.30 -11.09
N ILE A 237 2.28 -14.90 -11.56
CA ILE A 237 1.38 -15.70 -10.74
C ILE A 237 1.37 -17.13 -11.26
N VAL A 238 1.63 -18.09 -10.37
CA VAL A 238 1.50 -19.54 -10.63
C VAL A 238 0.29 -20.05 -9.88
N ALA A 239 -0.61 -20.74 -10.56
CA ALA A 239 -1.83 -21.27 -9.96
C ALA A 239 -1.85 -22.80 -9.94
N ILE A 240 -2.10 -23.37 -8.77
CA ILE A 240 -2.33 -24.81 -8.59
C ILE A 240 -3.74 -24.96 -8.01
N ASN A 241 -4.64 -25.55 -8.79
CA ASN A 241 -6.03 -25.77 -8.36
C ASN A 241 -6.57 -27.06 -8.97
N LYS A 242 -7.39 -27.78 -8.22
CA LYS A 242 -8.12 -28.97 -8.70
C LYS A 242 -9.31 -28.62 -9.59
N ASP A 243 -9.83 -27.39 -9.48
CA ASP A 243 -10.92 -26.86 -10.29
C ASP A 243 -10.30 -26.12 -11.48
N SER A 244 -10.35 -26.73 -12.67
CA SER A 244 -9.83 -26.16 -13.90
C SER A 244 -10.55 -24.88 -14.35
N GLU A 245 -11.77 -24.64 -13.85
CA GLU A 245 -12.57 -23.45 -14.16
C GLU A 245 -12.39 -22.33 -13.12
N ALA A 246 -11.49 -22.51 -12.15
CA ALA A 246 -11.23 -21.50 -11.13
C ALA A 246 -10.76 -20.19 -11.77
N ASN A 247 -11.32 -19.05 -11.33
CA ASN A 247 -10.98 -17.74 -11.88
C ASN A 247 -9.50 -17.37 -11.75
N ILE A 248 -8.76 -18.01 -10.82
CA ILE A 248 -7.33 -17.77 -10.63
C ILE A 248 -6.54 -18.00 -11.92
N PHE A 249 -6.95 -18.97 -12.77
CA PHE A 249 -6.27 -19.27 -14.01
C PHE A 249 -6.37 -18.15 -15.07
N LYS A 250 -7.36 -17.24 -14.94
CA LYS A 250 -7.45 -16.07 -15.83
C LYS A 250 -6.39 -15.01 -15.55
N GLU A 251 -5.87 -15.02 -14.34
CA GLU A 251 -4.87 -14.07 -13.84
C GLU A 251 -3.47 -14.69 -13.73
N ALA A 252 -3.39 -16.02 -13.83
CA ALA A 252 -2.14 -16.75 -13.68
C ALA A 252 -1.29 -16.71 -14.96
N SER A 253 0.02 -16.54 -14.78
CA SER A 253 1.00 -16.68 -15.87
C SER A 253 1.21 -18.15 -16.23
N PHE A 254 1.07 -19.05 -15.24
CA PHE A 254 1.19 -20.50 -15.36
C PHE A 254 0.18 -21.19 -14.44
N GLY A 255 -0.39 -22.31 -14.92
CA GLY A 255 -1.36 -23.10 -14.15
C GLY A 255 -1.53 -24.52 -14.64
#